data_2c10366ba41037d9dc5baffad75c0cbe
#
_entry.id   2c10366ba41037d9dc5baffad75c0cbe
#
_cell.length_a   1.000
_cell.length_b   1.000
_cell.length_c   1.000
_cell.angle_alpha   90.00
_cell.angle_beta   90.00
_cell.angle_gamma   90.00
#
_symmetry.space_group_name_H-M   'P 1'
#
loop_
_entity.id
_entity.type
_entity.pdbx_description
1 polymer ?
#
loop_
_entity_poly.entity_id
_entity_poly.type
_entity_poly.pdbx_seq_one_letter_code
_entity_poly.pdbx_strand_id
1 'polypeptide(L)'
;MRQLFKFHGGVHPPTHKSESTRSPIAQAAIPSRLVIPLHQHVGNRAVPVVQVGERVLKGQIIGKPDGRLSSAVHASTSGTVSAIDMQLVAHHSGLPDLCVTIIPDGKNEWVAHGGVDYKQTPHTELRHILRLAGVVGLGGAVFPSDMKSYSNKHKIKTLVLNGAECEPYITCDDLLMRERASDILRGAEVLRELLYAEEVLIGIEDNKPEAIAAMRSAVEQDGHQHMEVIAVPTLYPGGGAKQLIRVLTGIEVAAGVRSTEKGVQCFNVATAYCVWRAITYGEPLLSRIVTVTGNVSNAQNFEVLLGTPVDELVAQAGSKSDTDRHIMGGPMMGVDLPSGAVGVTKATNCIIEASDALFPPPPPALPCIRCARCAEVCPADLQPQELYWFAKAKDFGKTQEYSLFDCIECGACAYVCPSQIPLVQYYRFAKSEIWQREQEQQAAEVARERHEFRLMRIEREKQEKAERLAQKEQAALAAKAAAAPGSATADPQANAEAALQARIEAAAARAKAQAAAEHPKNIDGLTQEQQAEIAEI
;
A
#
# COMPACT_ATOMS: atom_id res chain seq x y z
N MET A 1 25.86 27.55 -4.15
CA MET A 1 24.49 27.09 -4.48
C MET A 1 24.58 25.88 -5.38
N ARG A 2 23.83 24.82 -5.08
CA ARG A 2 23.75 23.62 -5.92
C ARG A 2 23.09 23.96 -7.25
N GLN A 3 23.59 23.39 -8.36
CA GLN A 3 22.96 23.52 -9.66
C GLN A 3 21.61 22.77 -9.66
N LEU A 4 20.54 23.43 -10.12
CA LEU A 4 19.24 22.82 -10.33
C LEU A 4 19.06 22.45 -11.80
N PHE A 5 18.33 21.35 -12.04
CA PHE A 5 18.04 20.84 -13.37
C PHE A 5 16.54 21.00 -13.66
N LYS A 6 16.17 20.98 -14.94
CA LYS A 6 14.76 21.08 -15.36
C LYS A 6 14.22 19.69 -15.70
N PHE A 7 12.95 19.45 -15.43
CA PHE A 7 12.19 18.36 -16.01
C PHE A 7 11.34 18.87 -17.18
N HIS A 8 10.83 17.98 -18.02
CA HIS A 8 10.00 18.34 -19.18
C HIS A 8 8.59 18.77 -18.73
N GLY A 9 7.99 19.73 -19.44
CA GLY A 9 6.61 20.14 -19.23
C GLY A 9 6.34 20.92 -17.93
N GLY A 10 5.21 20.64 -17.33
CA GLY A 10 4.71 21.33 -16.14
C GLY A 10 3.78 22.50 -16.44
N VAL A 11 3.05 22.93 -15.42
CA VAL A 11 2.08 24.04 -15.46
C VAL A 11 2.15 24.87 -14.19
N HIS A 12 1.63 26.12 -14.22
CA HIS A 12 1.55 27.02 -13.08
C HIS A 12 0.08 27.30 -12.72
N PRO A 13 -0.63 26.40 -12.06
CA PRO A 13 -1.98 26.68 -11.58
C PRO A 13 -1.94 27.69 -10.41
N PRO A 14 -3.03 28.45 -10.17
CA PRO A 14 -3.18 29.25 -8.97
C PRO A 14 -3.01 28.37 -7.72
N THR A 15 -2.14 28.76 -6.79
CA THR A 15 -1.71 27.87 -5.71
C THR A 15 -2.65 27.83 -4.51
N HIS A 16 -3.39 28.91 -4.19
CA HIS A 16 -4.35 29.02 -3.08
C HIS A 16 -3.83 28.56 -1.71
N LYS A 17 -2.51 28.66 -1.47
CA LYS A 17 -1.89 28.17 -0.23
C LYS A 17 -1.99 29.14 0.95
N SER A 18 -2.06 30.44 0.68
CA SER A 18 -2.13 31.48 1.71
C SER A 18 -3.41 31.45 2.56
N GLU A 19 -4.44 30.76 2.08
CA GLU A 19 -5.75 30.69 2.76
C GLU A 19 -5.65 29.84 4.05
N SER A 20 -4.91 28.72 4.00
CA SER A 20 -4.82 27.74 5.08
C SER A 20 -3.50 27.77 5.86
N THR A 21 -2.60 28.77 5.59
CA THR A 21 -1.30 28.90 6.28
C THR A 21 -1.25 30.04 7.28
N ARG A 22 -2.38 30.69 7.57
CA ARG A 22 -2.46 31.84 8.48
C ARG A 22 -2.41 31.47 9.95
N SER A 23 -2.84 30.27 10.28
CA SER A 23 -2.91 29.74 11.65
C SER A 23 -2.01 28.52 11.81
N PRO A 24 -1.48 28.27 13.00
CA PRO A 24 -0.74 27.05 13.27
C PRO A 24 -1.64 25.81 13.14
N ILE A 25 -1.00 24.63 13.13
CA ILE A 25 -1.72 23.35 13.10
C ILE A 25 -2.61 23.24 14.33
N ALA A 26 -3.91 23.08 14.11
CA ALA A 26 -4.88 22.86 15.19
C ALA A 26 -5.04 21.36 15.47
N GLN A 27 -5.30 21.03 16.75
CA GLN A 27 -5.67 19.66 17.11
C GLN A 27 -7.17 19.47 16.82
N ALA A 28 -7.50 18.54 15.94
CA ALA A 28 -8.91 18.20 15.70
C ALA A 28 -9.53 17.54 16.95
N ALA A 29 -10.80 17.84 17.19
CA ALA A 29 -11.56 17.18 18.26
C ALA A 29 -11.68 15.67 17.99
N ILE A 30 -11.77 14.88 19.07
CA ILE A 30 -12.07 13.45 18.97
C ILE A 30 -13.51 13.32 18.41
N PRO A 31 -13.69 12.59 17.30
CA PRO A 31 -14.99 12.47 16.66
C PRO A 31 -15.96 11.59 17.45
N SER A 32 -17.24 11.62 17.08
CA SER A 32 -18.28 10.75 17.67
C SER A 32 -18.01 9.25 17.39
N ARG A 33 -17.36 8.96 16.29
CA ARG A 33 -16.94 7.61 15.86
C ARG A 33 -15.69 7.69 14.99
N LEU A 34 -14.96 6.59 14.90
CA LEU A 34 -13.87 6.40 13.96
C LEU A 34 -14.23 5.29 12.97
N VAL A 35 -14.16 5.56 11.68
CA VAL A 35 -14.33 4.57 10.61
C VAL A 35 -12.96 4.32 9.99
N ILE A 36 -12.32 3.22 10.36
CA ILE A 36 -10.92 2.95 10.03
C ILE A 36 -10.85 1.82 8.99
N PRO A 37 -10.56 2.13 7.71
CA PRO A 37 -10.36 1.10 6.70
C PRO A 37 -9.15 0.24 7.02
N LEU A 38 -9.26 -1.07 6.78
CA LEU A 38 -8.13 -2.00 6.94
C LEU A 38 -7.18 -1.99 5.73
N HIS A 39 -7.59 -1.36 4.63
CA HIS A 39 -6.77 -1.16 3.43
C HIS A 39 -6.42 0.33 3.25
N GLN A 40 -5.33 0.76 3.88
CA GLN A 40 -4.84 2.14 3.84
C GLN A 40 -3.43 2.27 3.24
N HIS A 41 -3.00 1.30 2.43
CA HIS A 41 -1.66 1.23 1.84
C HIS A 41 -1.67 0.36 0.58
N VAL A 42 -0.64 0.49 -0.23
CA VAL A 42 -0.41 -0.39 -1.38
C VAL A 42 -0.10 -1.81 -0.91
N GLY A 43 -0.68 -2.81 -1.57
CA GLY A 43 -0.48 -4.23 -1.27
C GLY A 43 -1.69 -4.89 -0.63
N ASN A 44 -1.49 -5.92 0.17
CA ASN A 44 -2.58 -6.68 0.77
C ASN A 44 -3.23 -5.90 1.91
N ARG A 45 -4.56 -5.98 2.00
CA ARG A 45 -5.33 -5.45 3.13
C ARG A 45 -4.86 -6.07 4.44
N ALA A 46 -4.80 -5.29 5.52
CA ALA A 46 -4.55 -5.81 6.86
C ALA A 46 -5.70 -6.72 7.33
N VAL A 47 -5.35 -7.78 8.04
CA VAL A 47 -6.34 -8.73 8.59
C VAL A 47 -6.80 -8.27 9.96
N PRO A 48 -8.11 -8.15 10.24
CA PRO A 48 -8.62 -7.74 11.54
C PRO A 48 -8.19 -8.72 12.63
N VAL A 49 -7.83 -8.18 13.81
CA VAL A 49 -7.40 -8.97 14.99
C VAL A 49 -8.20 -8.60 16.24
N VAL A 50 -9.29 -7.88 16.08
CA VAL A 50 -10.23 -7.46 17.12
C VAL A 50 -11.62 -7.96 16.79
N GLN A 51 -12.52 -7.95 17.80
CA GLN A 51 -13.91 -8.40 17.67
C GLN A 51 -14.88 -7.27 18.01
N VAL A 52 -16.12 -7.36 17.49
CA VAL A 52 -17.19 -6.44 17.86
C VAL A 52 -17.49 -6.56 19.35
N GLY A 53 -17.59 -5.43 20.04
CA GLY A 53 -17.75 -5.34 21.49
C GLY A 53 -16.43 -5.29 22.28
N GLU A 54 -15.29 -5.53 21.64
CA GLU A 54 -13.98 -5.43 22.27
C GLU A 54 -13.60 -3.98 22.58
N ARG A 55 -13.07 -3.74 23.79
CA ARG A 55 -12.46 -2.46 24.14
C ARG A 55 -11.03 -2.44 23.63
N VAL A 56 -10.68 -1.38 22.88
CA VAL A 56 -9.33 -1.15 22.36
C VAL A 56 -8.71 0.10 22.97
N LEU A 57 -7.37 0.11 23.03
CA LEU A 57 -6.59 1.24 23.51
C LEU A 57 -6.00 2.02 22.32
N LYS A 58 -5.67 3.28 22.52
CA LYS A 58 -4.96 4.09 21.54
C LYS A 58 -3.63 3.44 21.16
N GLY A 59 -3.37 3.27 19.88
CA GLY A 59 -2.15 2.60 19.39
C GLY A 59 -2.21 1.07 19.38
N GLN A 60 -3.30 0.45 19.84
CA GLN A 60 -3.49 -0.99 19.72
C GLN A 60 -3.66 -1.39 18.25
N ILE A 61 -2.98 -2.47 17.82
CA ILE A 61 -3.15 -3.03 16.47
C ILE A 61 -4.57 -3.61 16.37
N ILE A 62 -5.35 -3.13 15.41
CA ILE A 62 -6.69 -3.63 15.05
C ILE A 62 -6.67 -4.41 13.74
N GLY A 63 -5.64 -4.21 12.91
CA GLY A 63 -5.38 -4.94 11.68
C GLY A 63 -3.90 -5.31 11.58
N LYS A 64 -3.58 -6.62 11.53
CA LYS A 64 -2.21 -7.08 11.34
C LYS A 64 -1.84 -7.10 9.86
N PRO A 65 -0.56 -6.86 9.50
CA PRO A 65 -0.10 -6.95 8.12
C PRO A 65 -0.28 -8.37 7.55
N ASP A 66 -0.72 -8.47 6.29
CA ASP A 66 -0.86 -9.72 5.56
C ASP A 66 0.17 -9.83 4.43
N GLY A 67 0.91 -10.93 4.39
CA GLY A 67 1.95 -11.16 3.39
C GLY A 67 3.11 -10.17 3.48
N ARG A 68 3.87 -10.03 2.37
CA ARG A 68 5.09 -9.21 2.34
C ARG A 68 4.81 -7.71 2.20
N LEU A 69 3.87 -7.35 1.33
CA LEU A 69 3.51 -5.96 1.04
C LEU A 69 2.21 -5.62 1.77
N SER A 70 2.33 -5.21 3.00
CA SER A 70 1.22 -4.82 3.89
C SER A 70 1.77 -4.09 5.11
N SER A 71 0.93 -3.32 5.80
CA SER A 71 1.30 -2.51 6.95
C SER A 71 0.20 -2.59 8.02
N ALA A 72 0.54 -2.47 9.31
CA ALA A 72 -0.44 -2.54 10.38
C ALA A 72 -1.41 -1.35 10.38
N VAL A 73 -2.61 -1.59 10.92
CA VAL A 73 -3.64 -0.59 11.17
C VAL A 73 -3.96 -0.59 12.65
N HIS A 74 -4.19 0.59 13.24
CA HIS A 74 -4.29 0.80 14.68
C HIS A 74 -5.57 1.52 15.06
N ALA A 75 -5.99 1.34 16.29
CA ALA A 75 -6.98 2.19 16.93
C ALA A 75 -6.39 3.58 17.18
N SER A 76 -7.00 4.62 16.60
CA SER A 76 -6.48 5.98 16.69
C SER A 76 -6.73 6.63 18.06
N THR A 77 -7.69 6.12 18.84
CA THR A 77 -7.94 6.47 20.25
C THR A 77 -8.52 5.25 20.98
N SER A 78 -8.66 5.34 22.32
CA SER A 78 -9.33 4.29 23.09
C SER A 78 -10.85 4.33 22.92
N GLY A 79 -11.49 3.16 22.93
CA GLY A 79 -12.91 3.03 22.71
C GLY A 79 -13.38 1.59 22.58
N THR A 80 -14.58 1.39 22.06
CA THR A 80 -15.17 0.07 21.83
C THR A 80 -15.40 -0.16 20.34
N VAL A 81 -15.00 -1.31 19.84
CA VAL A 81 -15.28 -1.74 18.46
C VAL A 81 -16.79 -1.98 18.31
N SER A 82 -17.47 -1.16 17.53
CA SER A 82 -18.92 -1.25 17.31
C SER A 82 -19.32 -2.06 16.09
N ALA A 83 -18.45 -2.10 15.06
CA ALA A 83 -18.68 -2.87 13.83
C ALA A 83 -17.37 -3.24 13.15
N ILE A 84 -17.39 -4.34 12.38
CA ILE A 84 -16.36 -4.76 11.43
C ILE A 84 -17.10 -5.19 10.17
N ASP A 85 -17.24 -4.29 9.21
CA ASP A 85 -18.09 -4.47 8.03
C ASP A 85 -17.60 -3.66 6.82
N MET A 86 -18.27 -3.85 5.69
CA MET A 86 -18.00 -3.13 4.45
C MET A 86 -18.62 -1.74 4.50
N GLN A 87 -17.80 -0.69 4.47
CA GLN A 87 -18.24 0.71 4.48
C GLN A 87 -17.61 1.50 3.35
N LEU A 88 -18.24 2.58 2.91
CA LEU A 88 -17.66 3.52 1.95
C LEU A 88 -16.35 4.07 2.52
N VAL A 89 -15.34 4.15 1.66
CA VAL A 89 -14.01 4.63 2.02
C VAL A 89 -13.59 5.81 1.16
N ALA A 90 -12.64 6.59 1.67
CA ALA A 90 -12.04 7.71 0.96
C ALA A 90 -11.09 7.21 -0.14
N HIS A 91 -11.66 6.70 -1.23
CA HIS A 91 -10.95 6.13 -2.38
C HIS A 91 -11.65 6.52 -3.68
N HIS A 92 -10.89 6.70 -4.75
CA HIS A 92 -11.39 7.11 -6.07
C HIS A 92 -12.37 6.12 -6.72
N SER A 93 -12.41 4.87 -6.28
CA SER A 93 -13.35 3.88 -6.81
C SER A 93 -14.79 4.10 -6.34
N GLY A 94 -15.01 4.82 -5.23
CA GLY A 94 -16.32 4.94 -4.59
C GLY A 94 -16.89 3.62 -4.05
N LEU A 95 -16.08 2.55 -4.04
CA LEU A 95 -16.50 1.23 -3.58
C LEU A 95 -16.28 1.10 -2.06
N PRO A 96 -17.13 0.29 -1.37
CA PRO A 96 -16.91 -0.02 0.03
C PRO A 96 -15.71 -0.96 0.22
N ASP A 97 -15.05 -0.84 1.38
CA ASP A 97 -14.01 -1.77 1.84
C ASP A 97 -14.23 -2.13 3.32
N LEU A 98 -13.52 -3.16 3.80
CA LEU A 98 -13.64 -3.62 5.17
C LEU A 98 -13.07 -2.58 6.13
N CYS A 99 -13.91 -2.10 7.05
CA CYS A 99 -13.58 -1.11 8.06
C CYS A 99 -13.81 -1.65 9.47
N VAL A 100 -13.03 -1.13 10.41
CA VAL A 100 -13.30 -1.26 11.85
C VAL A 100 -13.85 0.06 12.33
N THR A 101 -15.07 0.02 12.90
CA THR A 101 -15.68 1.19 13.51
C THR A 101 -15.46 1.17 15.01
N ILE A 102 -14.92 2.26 15.56
CA ILE A 102 -14.66 2.42 16.99
C ILE A 102 -15.49 3.60 17.51
N ILE A 103 -16.19 3.39 18.61
CA ILE A 103 -16.83 4.47 19.40
C ILE A 103 -15.85 4.89 20.49
N PRO A 104 -15.30 6.10 20.43
CA PRO A 104 -14.37 6.61 21.44
C PRO A 104 -14.98 6.65 22.84
N ASP A 105 -14.19 6.35 23.86
CA ASP A 105 -14.60 6.41 25.28
C ASP A 105 -14.23 7.75 25.94
N GLY A 106 -13.63 8.67 25.21
CA GLY A 106 -13.19 9.98 25.69
C GLY A 106 -11.95 9.96 26.58
N LYS A 107 -11.41 8.80 26.92
CA LYS A 107 -10.25 8.67 27.84
C LYS A 107 -8.89 8.81 27.14
N ASN A 108 -8.84 8.50 25.84
CA ASN A 108 -7.61 8.56 25.02
C ASN A 108 -6.44 7.76 25.63
N GLU A 109 -6.75 6.61 26.25
CA GLU A 109 -5.79 5.75 26.94
C GLU A 109 -4.89 5.01 25.94
N TRP A 110 -3.58 5.11 26.14
CA TRP A 110 -2.58 4.44 25.30
C TRP A 110 -2.35 2.98 25.69
N VAL A 111 -2.07 2.14 24.69
CA VAL A 111 -1.38 0.87 24.93
C VAL A 111 0.05 1.14 25.39
N ALA A 112 0.63 0.26 26.20
CA ALA A 112 2.03 0.38 26.58
C ALA A 112 2.91 0.41 25.32
N HIS A 113 3.71 1.46 25.17
CA HIS A 113 4.60 1.67 24.01
C HIS A 113 5.93 2.25 24.48
N GLY A 114 6.96 2.11 23.65
CA GLY A 114 8.28 2.64 23.92
C GLY A 114 9.14 2.57 22.67
N GLY A 115 10.03 3.53 22.51
CA GLY A 115 10.93 3.59 21.38
C GLY A 115 12.23 2.84 21.58
N VAL A 116 13.07 2.88 20.55
CA VAL A 116 14.40 2.28 20.53
C VAL A 116 15.44 3.30 20.08
N ASP A 117 16.70 3.07 20.46
CA ASP A 117 17.83 3.81 19.90
C ASP A 117 18.16 3.23 18.51
N TYR A 118 17.86 3.98 17.45
CA TYR A 118 18.07 3.55 16.08
C TYR A 118 19.54 3.25 15.74
N LYS A 119 20.51 3.86 16.48
CA LYS A 119 21.94 3.62 16.27
C LYS A 119 22.42 2.29 16.82
N GLN A 120 21.69 1.74 17.81
CA GLN A 120 22.02 0.47 18.46
C GLN A 120 21.12 -0.69 17.99
N THR A 121 20.01 -0.38 17.30
CA THR A 121 19.04 -1.37 16.85
C THR A 121 19.34 -1.86 15.43
N PRO A 122 19.34 -3.17 15.16
CA PRO A 122 19.56 -3.70 13.83
C PRO A 122 18.56 -3.16 12.80
N HIS A 123 19.01 -2.86 11.59
CA HIS A 123 18.15 -2.31 10.51
C HIS A 123 16.94 -3.20 10.17
N THR A 124 17.08 -4.51 10.31
CA THR A 124 15.95 -5.47 10.12
C THR A 124 14.85 -5.26 11.15
N GLU A 125 15.23 -4.98 12.39
CA GLU A 125 14.30 -4.70 13.48
C GLU A 125 13.66 -3.31 13.32
N LEU A 126 14.45 -2.28 12.97
CA LEU A 126 13.91 -0.94 12.67
C LEU A 126 12.84 -1.00 11.57
N ARG A 127 13.08 -1.77 10.49
CA ARG A 127 12.08 -1.97 9.43
C ARG A 127 10.84 -2.71 9.95
N HIS A 128 11.04 -3.70 10.80
CA HIS A 128 9.92 -4.42 11.42
C HIS A 128 9.07 -3.48 12.30
N ILE A 129 9.71 -2.62 13.09
CA ILE A 129 9.02 -1.58 13.89
C ILE A 129 8.21 -0.66 12.97
N LEU A 130 8.80 -0.14 11.87
CA LEU A 130 8.08 0.72 10.92
C LEU A 130 6.85 0.02 10.31
N ARG A 131 6.98 -1.27 9.99
CA ARG A 131 5.87 -2.09 9.48
C ARG A 131 4.76 -2.25 10.51
N LEU A 132 5.12 -2.58 11.76
CA LEU A 132 4.17 -2.74 12.86
C LEU A 132 3.60 -1.39 13.32
N ALA A 133 4.34 -0.29 13.23
CA ALA A 133 3.84 1.05 13.50
C ALA A 133 2.92 1.59 12.37
N GLY A 134 2.76 0.86 11.29
CA GLY A 134 1.87 1.24 10.22
C GLY A 134 2.36 2.41 9.38
N VAL A 135 3.66 2.73 9.38
CA VAL A 135 4.23 3.88 8.66
C VAL A 135 4.27 3.63 7.16
N VAL A 136 3.63 4.51 6.42
CA VAL A 136 3.55 4.49 4.95
C VAL A 136 4.00 5.82 4.35
N GLY A 137 4.19 5.86 3.03
CA GLY A 137 4.50 7.10 2.32
C GLY A 137 3.32 8.07 2.36
N LEU A 138 3.48 9.23 3.00
CA LEU A 138 2.43 10.23 3.19
C LEU A 138 2.34 11.29 2.08
N GLY A 139 3.14 11.19 1.04
CA GLY A 139 3.06 12.04 -0.16
C GLY A 139 2.02 11.57 -1.20
N GLY A 140 0.99 10.81 -0.79
CA GLY A 140 -0.13 10.37 -1.62
C GLY A 140 -0.13 8.88 -2.02
N ALA A 141 1.02 8.28 -2.29
CA ALA A 141 1.11 6.91 -2.81
C ALA A 141 0.93 5.81 -1.75
N VAL A 142 0.93 6.12 -0.46
CA VAL A 142 0.78 5.22 0.71
C VAL A 142 1.53 3.88 0.63
N PHE A 143 2.72 3.89 0.01
CA PHE A 143 3.57 2.71 -0.09
C PHE A 143 4.22 2.40 1.27
N PRO A 144 4.23 1.15 1.78
CA PRO A 144 4.82 0.79 3.06
C PRO A 144 6.29 1.22 3.19
N SER A 145 6.60 1.99 4.24
CA SER A 145 7.93 2.62 4.40
C SER A 145 9.03 1.63 4.76
N ASP A 146 8.68 0.52 5.44
CA ASP A 146 9.59 -0.60 5.70
C ASP A 146 10.14 -1.17 4.39
N MET A 147 9.25 -1.43 3.41
CA MET A 147 9.62 -1.95 2.09
C MET A 147 10.43 -0.93 1.28
N LYS A 148 10.09 0.36 1.39
CA LYS A 148 10.79 1.44 0.70
C LYS A 148 12.19 1.70 1.27
N SER A 149 12.44 1.35 2.52
CA SER A 149 13.74 1.48 3.20
C SER A 149 14.74 0.34 2.90
N TYR A 150 14.37 -0.63 2.05
CA TYR A 150 15.33 -1.62 1.55
C TYR A 150 16.15 -1.04 0.41
N SER A 151 17.47 -1.05 0.56
CA SER A 151 18.41 -0.67 -0.49
C SER A 151 18.82 -1.83 -1.41
N ASN A 152 18.43 -3.07 -1.05
CA ASN A 152 18.82 -4.30 -1.74
C ASN A 152 20.32 -4.32 -2.13
N LYS A 153 20.62 -4.46 -3.42
CA LYS A 153 22.01 -4.59 -3.94
C LYS A 153 22.62 -3.25 -4.35
N HIS A 154 21.85 -2.15 -4.29
CA HIS A 154 22.30 -0.85 -4.78
C HIS A 154 22.68 0.06 -3.62
N LYS A 155 23.87 0.67 -3.72
CA LYS A 155 24.32 1.68 -2.76
C LYS A 155 23.50 2.95 -3.00
N ILE A 156 22.80 3.43 -1.97
CA ILE A 156 22.11 4.71 -2.01
C ILE A 156 23.11 5.81 -1.67
N LYS A 157 23.33 6.72 -2.60
CA LYS A 157 24.17 7.89 -2.39
C LYS A 157 23.36 9.03 -1.78
N THR A 158 22.19 9.29 -2.35
CA THR A 158 21.39 10.46 -2.02
C THR A 158 20.00 10.07 -1.51
N LEU A 159 19.65 10.53 -0.32
CA LEU A 159 18.27 10.55 0.17
C LEU A 159 17.65 11.89 -0.21
N VAL A 160 16.60 11.88 -1.01
CA VAL A 160 15.79 13.07 -1.29
C VAL A 160 14.62 13.12 -0.31
N LEU A 161 14.52 14.21 0.45
CA LEU A 161 13.36 14.50 1.28
C LEU A 161 12.46 15.49 0.53
N ASN A 162 11.26 15.05 0.23
CA ASN A 162 10.29 15.78 -0.58
C ASN A 162 9.37 16.63 0.31
N GLY A 163 9.61 17.94 0.31
CA GLY A 163 8.78 18.97 0.91
C GLY A 163 8.20 19.94 -0.15
N ALA A 164 8.19 19.54 -1.43
CA ALA A 164 7.72 20.40 -2.52
C ALA A 164 6.24 20.78 -2.37
N GLU A 165 5.35 19.78 -2.16
CA GLU A 165 3.90 19.98 -1.97
C GLU A 165 3.30 20.88 -3.07
N CYS A 166 3.46 20.44 -4.34
CA CYS A 166 3.14 21.25 -5.52
C CYS A 166 1.64 21.34 -5.84
N GLU A 167 0.81 20.47 -5.28
CA GLU A 167 -0.65 20.47 -5.52
C GLU A 167 -1.28 21.73 -4.93
N PRO A 168 -2.13 22.48 -5.68
CA PRO A 168 -2.83 23.64 -5.15
C PRO A 168 -3.68 23.32 -3.91
N TYR A 169 -3.89 24.32 -3.07
CA TYR A 169 -4.64 24.28 -1.80
C TYR A 169 -3.97 23.49 -0.66
N ILE A 170 -3.15 22.48 -0.94
CA ILE A 170 -2.55 21.62 0.08
C ILE A 170 -1.40 22.35 0.78
N THR A 171 -1.41 22.38 2.12
CA THR A 171 -0.40 23.05 2.96
C THR A 171 0.00 22.25 4.20
N CYS A 172 -0.39 20.98 4.27
CA CYS A 172 -0.12 20.12 5.43
C CYS A 172 1.39 19.88 5.64
N ASP A 173 2.17 19.71 4.56
CA ASP A 173 3.62 19.55 4.64
C ASP A 173 4.32 20.89 4.91
N ASP A 174 3.80 22.00 4.36
CA ASP A 174 4.31 23.36 4.62
C ASP A 174 4.24 23.67 6.11
N LEU A 175 3.05 23.56 6.74
CA LEU A 175 2.88 23.82 8.16
C LEU A 175 3.68 22.84 9.04
N LEU A 176 3.73 21.56 8.64
CA LEU A 176 4.53 20.56 9.35
C LEU A 176 6.02 20.95 9.37
N MET A 177 6.57 21.39 8.23
CA MET A 177 7.96 21.88 8.15
C MET A 177 8.20 23.13 8.96
N ARG A 178 7.25 24.06 9.06
CA ARG A 178 7.35 25.26 9.87
C ARG A 178 7.40 24.93 11.37
N GLU A 179 6.56 24.01 11.84
CA GLU A 179 6.34 23.74 13.26
C GLU A 179 7.14 22.56 13.82
N ARG A 180 7.55 21.60 12.97
CA ARG A 180 8.18 20.33 13.39
C ARG A 180 9.48 20.03 12.63
N ALA A 181 10.22 21.09 12.23
CA ALA A 181 11.43 20.96 11.41
C ALA A 181 12.45 19.98 12.01
N SER A 182 12.81 20.11 13.30
CA SER A 182 13.78 19.24 13.97
C SER A 182 13.35 17.77 13.99
N ASP A 183 12.05 17.48 14.21
CA ASP A 183 11.56 16.10 14.23
C ASP A 183 11.60 15.48 12.81
N ILE A 184 11.33 16.29 11.78
CA ILE A 184 11.47 15.85 10.37
C ILE A 184 12.94 15.50 10.08
N LEU A 185 13.89 16.35 10.49
CA LEU A 185 15.33 16.12 10.27
C LEU A 185 15.84 14.87 11.02
N ARG A 186 15.38 14.66 12.25
CA ARG A 186 15.69 13.43 13.00
C ARG A 186 15.15 12.19 12.30
N GLY A 187 13.94 12.26 11.73
CA GLY A 187 13.39 11.17 10.93
C GLY A 187 14.15 10.96 9.62
N ALA A 188 14.61 12.03 8.98
CA ALA A 188 15.48 11.95 7.82
C ALA A 188 16.82 11.28 8.16
N GLU A 189 17.37 11.52 9.37
CA GLU A 189 18.58 10.86 9.86
C GLU A 189 18.37 9.35 10.05
N VAL A 190 17.24 8.92 10.65
CA VAL A 190 16.89 7.50 10.76
C VAL A 190 16.80 6.86 9.38
N LEU A 191 16.16 7.52 8.41
CA LEU A 191 16.05 7.03 7.04
C LEU A 191 17.42 6.99 6.34
N ARG A 192 18.29 7.99 6.55
CA ARG A 192 19.65 8.04 6.02
C ARG A 192 20.46 6.84 6.51
N GLU A 193 20.38 6.55 7.81
CA GLU A 193 21.03 5.39 8.42
C GLU A 193 20.52 4.08 7.85
N LEU A 194 19.19 3.88 7.80
CA LEU A 194 18.55 2.68 7.24
C LEU A 194 18.94 2.40 5.78
N LEU A 195 19.22 3.45 5.01
CA LEU A 195 19.57 3.38 3.58
C LEU A 195 21.08 3.42 3.34
N TYR A 196 21.89 3.70 4.37
CA TYR A 196 23.33 4.00 4.24
C TYR A 196 23.59 5.14 3.25
N ALA A 197 22.71 6.17 3.23
CA ALA A 197 22.86 7.30 2.33
C ALA A 197 23.97 8.25 2.79
N GLU A 198 24.71 8.80 1.81
CA GLU A 198 25.82 9.71 2.09
C GLU A 198 25.34 11.13 2.37
N GLU A 199 24.30 11.59 1.66
CA GLU A 199 23.73 12.93 1.78
C GLU A 199 22.20 12.90 1.82
N VAL A 200 21.61 13.98 2.37
CA VAL A 200 20.17 14.22 2.35
C VAL A 200 19.91 15.56 1.67
N LEU A 201 19.10 15.56 0.60
CA LEU A 201 18.67 16.76 -0.11
C LEU A 201 17.20 17.02 0.16
N ILE A 202 16.88 18.15 0.74
CA ILE A 202 15.52 18.52 1.13
C ILE A 202 15.02 19.56 0.13
N GLY A 203 14.13 19.13 -0.79
CA GLY A 203 13.54 20.01 -1.82
C GLY A 203 12.24 20.62 -1.35
N ILE A 204 12.17 21.95 -1.30
CA ILE A 204 10.99 22.72 -0.90
C ILE A 204 10.74 23.77 -1.99
N GLU A 205 9.49 23.92 -2.44
CA GLU A 205 9.16 24.95 -3.42
C GLU A 205 9.37 26.37 -2.87
N ASP A 206 9.85 27.28 -3.72
CA ASP A 206 10.21 28.68 -3.39
C ASP A 206 9.02 29.55 -2.95
N ASN A 207 7.79 29.07 -3.14
CA ASN A 207 6.58 29.67 -2.60
C ASN A 207 6.33 29.40 -1.10
N LYS A 208 7.27 28.73 -0.40
CA LYS A 208 7.20 28.38 1.03
C LYS A 208 8.40 28.95 1.81
N PRO A 209 8.61 30.28 1.81
CA PRO A 209 9.80 30.89 2.41
C PRO A 209 9.95 30.60 3.92
N GLU A 210 8.83 30.53 4.66
CA GLU A 210 8.85 30.24 6.11
C GLU A 210 9.25 28.79 6.39
N ALA A 211 8.78 27.83 5.62
CA ALA A 211 9.19 26.41 5.73
C ALA A 211 10.69 26.26 5.40
N ILE A 212 11.16 26.92 4.33
CA ILE A 212 12.59 26.93 3.97
C ILE A 212 13.44 27.50 5.10
N ALA A 213 13.01 28.62 5.69
CA ALA A 213 13.72 29.26 6.80
C ALA A 213 13.75 28.36 8.05
N ALA A 214 12.61 27.77 8.43
CA ALA A 214 12.50 26.88 9.57
C ALA A 214 13.40 25.64 9.42
N MET A 215 13.33 24.98 8.25
CA MET A 215 14.13 23.80 7.97
C MET A 215 15.63 24.11 7.92
N ARG A 216 16.06 25.24 7.34
CA ARG A 216 17.47 25.66 7.34
C ARG A 216 17.98 25.95 8.75
N SER A 217 17.19 26.69 9.54
CA SER A 217 17.52 26.96 10.93
C SER A 217 17.68 25.67 11.73
N ALA A 218 16.80 24.69 11.56
CA ALA A 218 16.90 23.40 12.23
C ALA A 218 18.14 22.60 11.78
N VAL A 219 18.49 22.60 10.49
CA VAL A 219 19.71 21.95 9.99
C VAL A 219 20.97 22.55 10.66
N GLU A 220 21.02 23.88 10.80
CA GLU A 220 22.14 24.58 11.45
C GLU A 220 22.20 24.31 12.95
N GLN A 221 21.05 24.39 13.64
CA GLN A 221 20.96 24.21 15.09
C GLN A 221 21.25 22.79 15.56
N ASP A 222 20.75 21.80 14.84
CA ASP A 222 20.94 20.36 15.15
C ASP A 222 22.26 19.81 14.57
N GLY A 223 23.03 20.61 13.82
CA GLY A 223 24.37 20.27 13.33
C GLY A 223 24.42 19.21 12.23
N HIS A 224 23.39 19.12 11.41
CA HIS A 224 23.28 18.13 10.33
C HIS A 224 24.11 18.51 9.10
N GLN A 225 25.43 18.27 9.14
CA GLN A 225 26.38 18.66 8.07
C GLN A 225 26.16 17.98 6.71
N HIS A 226 25.46 16.85 6.66
CA HIS A 226 25.16 16.08 5.46
C HIS A 226 23.75 16.35 4.91
N MET A 227 23.03 17.32 5.46
CA MET A 227 21.69 17.72 5.00
C MET A 227 21.72 19.11 4.35
N GLU A 228 21.07 19.26 3.21
CA GLU A 228 20.98 20.54 2.50
C GLU A 228 19.52 20.86 2.16
N VAL A 229 19.04 22.05 2.57
CA VAL A 229 17.71 22.58 2.23
C VAL A 229 17.79 23.43 0.97
N ILE A 230 17.13 22.98 -0.08
CA ILE A 230 17.21 23.54 -1.42
C ILE A 230 15.83 24.09 -1.83
N ALA A 231 15.78 25.39 -2.11
CA ALA A 231 14.61 25.99 -2.72
C ALA A 231 14.53 25.56 -4.19
N VAL A 232 13.42 24.95 -4.59
CA VAL A 232 13.16 24.54 -5.96
C VAL A 232 12.04 25.39 -6.58
N PRO A 233 12.02 25.60 -7.91
CA PRO A 233 10.98 26.39 -8.55
C PRO A 233 9.58 25.83 -8.32
N THR A 234 8.61 26.70 -8.06
CA THR A 234 7.19 26.34 -8.01
C THR A 234 6.70 26.04 -9.42
N LEU A 235 6.64 24.76 -9.76
CA LEU A 235 6.20 24.25 -11.05
C LEU A 235 5.49 22.91 -10.86
N TYR A 236 4.19 22.87 -11.13
CA TYR A 236 3.41 21.63 -11.04
C TYR A 236 3.69 20.69 -12.23
N PRO A 237 3.95 19.36 -12.04
CA PRO A 237 3.99 18.60 -10.80
C PRO A 237 5.42 18.36 -10.27
N GLY A 238 6.16 19.40 -9.94
CA GLY A 238 7.54 19.32 -9.41
C GLY A 238 7.68 18.49 -8.13
N GLY A 239 6.59 18.33 -7.37
CA GLY A 239 6.53 17.43 -6.21
C GLY A 239 6.45 15.94 -6.55
N GLY A 240 6.35 15.55 -7.82
CA GLY A 240 6.50 14.16 -8.22
C GLY A 240 7.91 13.64 -7.91
N ALA A 241 8.03 12.42 -7.36
CA ALA A 241 9.32 11.91 -6.91
C ALA A 241 10.40 11.90 -8.02
N LYS A 242 10.05 11.46 -9.23
CA LYS A 242 10.98 11.43 -10.38
C LYS A 242 11.38 12.85 -10.81
N GLN A 243 10.43 13.80 -10.80
CA GLN A 243 10.64 15.20 -11.16
C GLN A 243 11.57 15.87 -10.13
N LEU A 244 11.30 15.70 -8.84
CA LEU A 244 12.12 16.30 -7.79
C LEU A 244 13.54 15.71 -7.76
N ILE A 245 13.70 14.39 -7.94
CA ILE A 245 15.01 13.75 -8.10
C ILE A 245 15.75 14.40 -9.27
N ARG A 246 15.09 14.56 -10.43
CA ARG A 246 15.69 15.21 -11.60
C ARG A 246 16.15 16.64 -11.29
N VAL A 247 15.29 17.43 -10.64
CA VAL A 247 15.58 18.82 -10.30
C VAL A 247 16.79 18.95 -9.37
N LEU A 248 16.87 18.10 -8.34
CA LEU A 248 17.90 18.19 -7.31
C LEU A 248 19.24 17.53 -7.70
N THR A 249 19.21 16.49 -8.52
CA THR A 249 20.39 15.65 -8.78
C THR A 249 20.81 15.59 -10.25
N GLY A 250 19.95 16.01 -11.18
CA GLY A 250 20.14 15.80 -12.62
C GLY A 250 19.90 14.36 -13.09
N ILE A 251 19.62 13.44 -12.18
CA ILE A 251 19.39 12.02 -12.50
C ILE A 251 17.99 11.84 -13.04
N GLU A 252 17.90 11.23 -14.22
CA GLU A 252 16.65 10.84 -14.84
C GLU A 252 16.33 9.38 -14.54
N VAL A 253 15.14 9.14 -13.98
CA VAL A 253 14.64 7.79 -13.65
C VAL A 253 13.72 7.34 -14.78
N ALA A 254 14.24 6.53 -15.69
CA ALA A 254 13.52 6.02 -16.86
C ALA A 254 12.30 5.14 -16.46
N ALA A 255 11.47 4.84 -17.47
CA ALA A 255 10.37 3.88 -17.34
C ALA A 255 10.85 2.52 -16.84
N GLY A 256 10.10 1.90 -15.93
CA GLY A 256 10.42 0.58 -15.37
C GLY A 256 11.63 0.54 -14.43
N VAL A 257 12.43 1.62 -14.33
CA VAL A 257 13.62 1.70 -13.47
C VAL A 257 13.25 2.26 -12.11
N ARG A 258 13.77 1.68 -11.05
CA ARG A 258 13.63 2.21 -9.68
C ARG A 258 14.69 3.27 -9.41
N SER A 259 14.34 4.32 -8.70
CA SER A 259 15.30 5.37 -8.31
C SER A 259 16.48 4.81 -7.51
N THR A 260 16.27 3.75 -6.73
CA THR A 260 17.32 3.05 -5.97
C THR A 260 18.41 2.45 -6.86
N GLU A 261 18.10 2.02 -8.09
CA GLU A 261 19.07 1.54 -9.06
C GLU A 261 20.00 2.66 -9.58
N LYS A 262 19.55 3.90 -9.42
CA LYS A 262 20.33 5.11 -9.70
C LYS A 262 21.00 5.70 -8.45
N GLY A 263 20.98 4.97 -7.33
CA GLY A 263 21.57 5.40 -6.07
C GLY A 263 20.81 6.52 -5.35
N VAL A 264 19.53 6.73 -5.67
CA VAL A 264 18.69 7.76 -5.05
C VAL A 264 17.42 7.14 -4.48
N GLN A 265 17.04 7.56 -3.27
CA GLN A 265 15.73 7.24 -2.69
C GLN A 265 15.02 8.52 -2.28
N CYS A 266 13.69 8.57 -2.44
CA CYS A 266 12.90 9.75 -2.12
C CYS A 266 11.84 9.42 -1.07
N PHE A 267 11.73 10.23 -0.01
CA PHE A 267 10.68 10.16 1.00
C PHE A 267 10.02 11.52 1.17
N ASN A 268 8.76 11.55 1.56
CA ASN A 268 8.05 12.78 1.90
C ASN A 268 8.39 13.23 3.34
N VAL A 269 8.32 14.54 3.62
CA VAL A 269 8.64 15.14 4.93
C VAL A 269 7.77 14.61 6.06
N ALA A 270 6.45 14.45 5.85
CA ALA A 270 5.56 13.89 6.87
C ALA A 270 5.86 12.40 7.14
N THR A 271 6.33 11.64 6.13
CA THR A 271 6.81 10.27 6.35
C THR A 271 8.02 10.25 7.25
N ALA A 272 9.00 11.13 7.04
CA ALA A 272 10.18 11.24 7.91
C ALA A 272 9.78 11.57 9.35
N TYR A 273 8.86 12.52 9.54
CA TYR A 273 8.29 12.84 10.85
C TYR A 273 7.69 11.60 11.54
N CYS A 274 6.86 10.82 10.82
CA CYS A 274 6.26 9.60 11.37
C CYS A 274 7.30 8.50 11.65
N VAL A 275 8.35 8.38 10.84
CA VAL A 275 9.48 7.46 11.10
C VAL A 275 10.16 7.80 12.43
N TRP A 276 10.43 9.10 12.69
CA TRP A 276 10.98 9.55 13.95
C TRP A 276 10.11 9.16 15.14
N ARG A 277 8.80 9.44 15.07
CA ARG A 277 7.84 9.12 16.14
C ARG A 277 7.76 7.62 16.42
N ALA A 278 7.70 6.82 15.35
CA ALA A 278 7.61 5.36 15.46
C ALA A 278 8.86 4.74 16.09
N ILE A 279 10.05 5.19 15.71
CA ILE A 279 11.31 4.61 16.21
C ILE A 279 11.64 5.14 17.61
N THR A 280 11.53 6.46 17.85
CA THR A 280 12.00 7.07 19.09
C THR A 280 10.99 6.97 20.22
N TYR A 281 9.70 7.02 19.92
CA TYR A 281 8.66 6.98 20.96
C TYR A 281 7.83 5.68 20.92
N GLY A 282 7.97 4.86 19.88
CA GLY A 282 7.14 3.67 19.67
C GLY A 282 5.70 4.01 19.30
N GLU A 283 5.45 5.23 18.82
CA GLU A 283 4.12 5.69 18.46
C GLU A 283 3.75 5.28 17.03
N PRO A 284 2.72 4.47 16.82
CA PRO A 284 2.27 4.12 15.49
C PRO A 284 1.62 5.33 14.79
N LEU A 285 1.41 5.20 13.48
CA LEU A 285 0.74 6.22 12.66
C LEU A 285 -0.76 6.23 12.97
N LEU A 286 -1.18 7.12 13.86
CA LEU A 286 -2.56 7.27 14.37
C LEU A 286 -3.25 8.53 13.88
N SER A 287 -2.49 9.55 13.51
CA SER A 287 -2.98 10.85 13.08
C SER A 287 -2.23 11.32 11.85
N ARG A 288 -2.80 12.31 11.19
CA ARG A 288 -2.21 12.96 10.05
C ARG A 288 -2.52 14.45 10.08
N ILE A 289 -1.61 15.28 9.54
CA ILE A 289 -1.93 16.68 9.25
C ILE A 289 -2.75 16.70 7.96
N VAL A 290 -3.92 17.33 8.03
CA VAL A 290 -4.87 17.47 6.92
C VAL A 290 -5.22 18.94 6.75
N THR A 291 -5.07 19.44 5.53
CA THR A 291 -5.55 20.77 5.17
C THR A 291 -7.07 20.73 4.96
N VAL A 292 -7.82 21.61 5.61
CA VAL A 292 -9.24 21.83 5.34
C VAL A 292 -9.40 23.24 4.77
N THR A 293 -9.96 23.35 3.57
CA THR A 293 -9.99 24.60 2.80
C THR A 293 -11.16 24.65 1.81
N GLY A 294 -11.22 25.69 0.99
CA GLY A 294 -12.30 25.89 0.03
C GLY A 294 -13.46 26.65 0.65
N ASN A 295 -14.68 26.15 0.53
CA ASN A 295 -15.91 26.82 1.01
C ASN A 295 -16.12 26.66 2.52
N VAL A 296 -15.12 27.09 3.30
CA VAL A 296 -15.12 27.09 4.76
C VAL A 296 -14.95 28.50 5.29
N SER A 297 -15.29 28.71 6.56
CA SER A 297 -15.11 30.00 7.23
C SER A 297 -13.65 30.22 7.65
N ASN A 298 -12.97 29.15 8.09
CA ASN A 298 -11.60 29.16 8.60
C ASN A 298 -10.78 28.06 7.96
N ALA A 299 -10.18 28.35 6.80
CA ALA A 299 -9.25 27.42 6.16
C ALA A 299 -7.98 27.26 7.04
N GLN A 300 -7.65 26.01 7.42
CA GLN A 300 -6.47 25.72 8.25
C GLN A 300 -6.05 24.26 8.17
N ASN A 301 -4.94 23.93 8.82
CA ASN A 301 -4.44 22.57 8.94
C ASN A 301 -4.80 21.99 10.32
N PHE A 302 -5.26 20.74 10.32
CA PHE A 302 -5.59 20.01 11.53
C PHE A 302 -4.74 18.77 11.68
N GLU A 303 -4.30 18.46 12.89
CA GLU A 303 -3.86 17.12 13.24
C GLU A 303 -5.07 16.25 13.56
N VAL A 304 -5.37 15.30 12.69
CA VAL A 304 -6.62 14.52 12.66
C VAL A 304 -6.34 13.06 12.93
N LEU A 305 -7.12 12.44 13.82
CA LEU A 305 -7.07 10.99 14.03
C LEU A 305 -7.56 10.24 12.78
N LEU A 306 -6.83 9.18 12.39
CA LEU A 306 -7.26 8.31 11.30
C LEU A 306 -8.60 7.66 11.63
N GLY A 307 -9.52 7.68 10.66
CA GLY A 307 -10.88 7.21 10.82
C GLY A 307 -11.90 8.30 11.18
N THR A 308 -11.46 9.54 11.47
CA THR A 308 -12.38 10.68 11.70
C THR A 308 -13.27 10.90 10.48
N PRO A 309 -14.61 10.92 10.60
CA PRO A 309 -15.49 11.25 9.49
C PRO A 309 -15.19 12.65 8.94
N VAL A 310 -15.17 12.78 7.61
CA VAL A 310 -14.88 14.05 6.94
C VAL A 310 -15.88 15.14 7.35
N ASP A 311 -17.16 14.81 7.47
CA ASP A 311 -18.19 15.76 7.92
C ASP A 311 -17.87 16.38 9.29
N GLU A 312 -17.39 15.56 10.25
CA GLU A 312 -17.04 16.06 11.59
C GLU A 312 -15.75 16.89 11.58
N LEU A 313 -14.83 16.60 10.65
CA LEU A 313 -13.63 17.40 10.47
C LEU A 313 -13.93 18.76 9.86
N VAL A 314 -14.65 18.80 8.74
CA VAL A 314 -14.92 20.06 8.02
C VAL A 314 -15.86 20.99 8.80
N ALA A 315 -16.72 20.44 9.66
CA ALA A 315 -17.52 21.23 10.58
C ALA A 315 -16.67 22.09 11.52
N GLN A 316 -15.48 21.63 11.93
CA GLN A 316 -14.56 22.39 12.78
C GLN A 316 -13.91 23.57 12.04
N ALA A 317 -13.80 23.49 10.71
CA ALA A 317 -13.36 24.60 9.87
C ALA A 317 -14.52 25.56 9.49
N GLY A 318 -15.76 25.25 9.88
CA GLY A 318 -16.95 26.03 9.58
C GLY A 318 -17.35 25.90 8.11
N SER A 319 -17.64 24.68 7.66
CA SER A 319 -18.19 24.41 6.32
C SER A 319 -19.45 25.23 6.10
N LYS A 320 -19.57 25.87 4.92
CA LYS A 320 -20.70 26.73 4.58
C LYS A 320 -21.86 25.93 4.00
N SER A 321 -23.07 26.47 4.13
CA SER A 321 -24.30 25.77 3.76
C SER A 321 -24.49 25.53 2.24
N ASP A 322 -23.76 26.24 1.40
CA ASP A 322 -23.75 26.09 -0.06
C ASP A 322 -22.64 25.15 -0.57
N THR A 323 -21.97 24.42 0.33
CA THR A 323 -21.06 23.33 -0.05
C THR A 323 -21.87 22.17 -0.63
N ASP A 324 -21.45 21.68 -1.80
CA ASP A 324 -22.16 20.62 -2.53
C ASP A 324 -21.40 19.29 -2.54
N ARG A 325 -20.07 19.31 -2.36
CA ARG A 325 -19.22 18.09 -2.36
C ARG A 325 -17.91 18.31 -1.63
N HIS A 326 -17.29 17.20 -1.24
CA HIS A 326 -15.98 17.14 -0.61
C HIS A 326 -14.96 16.56 -1.60
N ILE A 327 -13.87 17.28 -1.86
CA ILE A 327 -12.77 16.80 -2.68
C ILE A 327 -11.62 16.39 -1.76
N MET A 328 -11.21 15.12 -1.79
CA MET A 328 -10.00 14.66 -1.12
C MET A 328 -8.78 14.88 -2.00
N GLY A 329 -7.78 15.59 -1.50
CA GLY A 329 -6.61 16.04 -2.25
C GLY A 329 -6.80 17.43 -2.85
N GLY A 330 -6.08 17.74 -3.92
CA GLY A 330 -6.17 19.03 -4.60
C GLY A 330 -7.00 18.99 -5.88
N PRO A 331 -7.14 20.11 -6.57
CA PRO A 331 -7.97 20.20 -7.78
C PRO A 331 -7.38 19.48 -9.00
N MET A 332 -6.08 19.15 -8.99
CA MET A 332 -5.40 18.51 -10.13
C MET A 332 -5.46 16.99 -10.08
N MET A 333 -5.23 16.40 -8.91
CA MET A 333 -5.17 14.94 -8.69
C MET A 333 -6.25 14.42 -7.72
N GLY A 334 -6.98 15.29 -7.06
CA GLY A 334 -7.99 14.94 -6.08
C GLY A 334 -9.17 14.17 -6.66
N VAL A 335 -10.01 13.68 -5.77
CA VAL A 335 -11.21 12.90 -6.08
C VAL A 335 -12.38 13.36 -5.24
N ASP A 336 -13.56 13.39 -5.84
CA ASP A 336 -14.80 13.63 -5.10
C ASP A 336 -15.06 12.45 -4.17
N LEU A 337 -15.37 12.73 -2.91
CA LEU A 337 -15.72 11.70 -1.94
C LEU A 337 -17.18 11.26 -2.13
N PRO A 338 -17.45 9.96 -1.99
CA PRO A 338 -18.82 9.43 -2.16
C PRO A 338 -19.77 9.90 -1.03
N SER A 339 -19.23 10.31 0.12
CA SER A 339 -19.96 10.76 1.29
C SER A 339 -19.02 11.44 2.27
N GLY A 340 -19.47 12.41 3.02
CA GLY A 340 -18.73 12.99 4.16
C GLY A 340 -18.62 12.05 5.37
N ALA A 341 -19.40 10.97 5.41
CA ALA A 341 -19.29 9.96 6.47
C ALA A 341 -18.04 9.06 6.36
N VAL A 342 -17.28 9.15 5.26
CA VAL A 342 -16.04 8.39 5.10
C VAL A 342 -14.96 8.86 6.08
N GLY A 343 -14.17 7.91 6.61
CA GLY A 343 -13.08 8.23 7.54
C GLY A 343 -11.85 8.81 6.84
N VAL A 344 -11.18 9.75 7.49
CA VAL A 344 -9.83 10.21 7.12
C VAL A 344 -8.88 9.02 7.13
N THR A 345 -8.10 8.87 6.06
CA THR A 345 -7.16 7.76 5.88
C THR A 345 -5.71 8.25 5.85
N LYS A 346 -4.75 7.34 5.82
CA LYS A 346 -3.33 7.66 5.64
C LYS A 346 -3.05 8.41 4.32
N ALA A 347 -3.92 8.30 3.31
CA ALA A 347 -3.80 9.00 2.04
C ALA A 347 -4.34 10.44 2.08
N THR A 348 -5.25 10.76 3.02
CA THR A 348 -5.96 12.04 3.09
C THR A 348 -5.01 13.16 3.54
N ASN A 349 -4.61 14.05 2.67
CA ASN A 349 -3.74 15.20 2.98
C ASN A 349 -4.47 16.55 2.93
N CYS A 350 -5.61 16.59 2.24
CA CYS A 350 -6.43 17.78 2.12
C CYS A 350 -7.89 17.37 1.90
N ILE A 351 -8.80 18.16 2.44
CA ILE A 351 -10.22 18.16 2.11
C ILE A 351 -10.57 19.57 1.64
N ILE A 352 -11.05 19.67 0.41
CA ILE A 352 -11.58 20.91 -0.14
C ILE A 352 -13.09 20.83 -0.10
N GLU A 353 -13.70 21.73 0.65
CA GLU A 353 -15.14 21.98 0.59
C GLU A 353 -15.45 22.71 -0.72
N ALA A 354 -16.11 22.03 -1.64
CA ALA A 354 -16.41 22.58 -2.95
C ALA A 354 -17.84 23.11 -3.01
N SER A 355 -18.01 24.19 -3.77
CA SER A 355 -19.31 24.72 -4.18
C SER A 355 -19.26 25.04 -5.67
N ASP A 356 -20.39 25.09 -6.33
CA ASP A 356 -20.48 25.46 -7.74
C ASP A 356 -19.85 26.83 -8.06
N ALA A 357 -19.81 27.73 -7.06
CA ALA A 357 -19.15 29.04 -7.21
C ALA A 357 -17.62 28.95 -7.27
N LEU A 358 -17.00 28.02 -6.49
CA LEU A 358 -15.55 27.85 -6.45
C LEU A 358 -15.06 26.82 -7.48
N PHE A 359 -15.84 25.78 -7.69
CA PHE A 359 -15.53 24.67 -8.60
C PHE A 359 -16.75 24.39 -9.48
N PRO A 360 -17.01 25.26 -10.48
CA PRO A 360 -18.16 25.06 -11.36
C PRO A 360 -18.06 23.73 -12.10
N PRO A 361 -19.19 23.07 -12.36
CA PRO A 361 -19.21 21.86 -13.16
C PRO A 361 -18.45 22.06 -14.48
N PRO A 362 -17.57 21.11 -14.87
CA PRO A 362 -16.82 21.26 -16.10
C PRO A 362 -17.79 21.30 -17.30
N PRO A 363 -17.55 22.18 -18.29
CA PRO A 363 -18.36 22.20 -19.49
C PRO A 363 -18.24 20.87 -20.26
N PRO A 364 -19.21 20.54 -21.11
CA PRO A 364 -19.15 19.33 -21.93
C PRO A 364 -17.87 19.27 -22.77
N ALA A 365 -17.24 18.09 -22.79
CA ALA A 365 -16.04 17.87 -23.57
C ALA A 365 -16.31 18.05 -25.08
N LEU A 366 -15.49 18.84 -25.74
CA LEU A 366 -15.51 19.05 -27.18
C LEU A 366 -14.56 18.09 -27.90
N PRO A 367 -14.68 17.88 -29.21
CA PRO A 367 -13.73 17.09 -29.99
C PRO A 367 -12.30 17.64 -29.86
N CYS A 368 -11.32 16.75 -29.87
CA CYS A 368 -9.90 17.11 -29.84
C CYS A 368 -9.52 17.89 -31.13
N ILE A 369 -8.98 19.09 -30.96
CA ILE A 369 -8.52 19.96 -32.09
C ILE A 369 -7.05 19.73 -32.44
N ARG A 370 -6.37 18.74 -31.85
CA ARG A 370 -4.96 18.37 -32.07
C ARG A 370 -3.96 19.52 -31.89
N CYS A 371 -4.18 20.39 -30.91
CA CYS A 371 -3.32 21.55 -30.62
C CYS A 371 -1.98 21.21 -29.94
N ALA A 372 -1.76 19.96 -29.53
CA ALA A 372 -0.57 19.42 -28.87
C ALA A 372 -0.22 20.00 -27.48
N ARG A 373 -0.95 20.99 -26.93
CA ARG A 373 -0.67 21.60 -25.61
C ARG A 373 -0.52 20.57 -24.49
N CYS A 374 -1.30 19.48 -24.55
CA CYS A 374 -1.23 18.41 -23.56
C CYS A 374 0.11 17.64 -23.59
N ALA A 375 0.77 17.52 -24.75
CA ALA A 375 2.09 16.91 -24.87
C ALA A 375 3.19 17.86 -24.36
N GLU A 376 3.09 19.15 -24.64
CA GLU A 376 4.05 20.17 -24.21
C GLU A 376 4.18 20.23 -22.67
N VAL A 377 3.09 19.99 -21.93
CA VAL A 377 3.07 20.08 -20.47
C VAL A 377 3.26 18.72 -19.77
N CYS A 378 3.36 17.62 -20.50
CA CYS A 378 3.46 16.29 -19.92
C CYS A 378 4.82 16.09 -19.24
N PRO A 379 4.90 15.88 -17.91
CA PRO A 379 6.17 15.71 -17.20
C PRO A 379 6.86 14.37 -17.47
N ALA A 380 6.18 13.43 -18.12
CA ALA A 380 6.69 12.15 -18.56
C ALA A 380 6.92 12.07 -20.08
N ASP A 381 6.86 13.22 -20.78
CA ASP A 381 7.09 13.33 -22.22
C ASP A 381 6.25 12.36 -23.07
N LEU A 382 4.99 12.18 -22.66
CA LEU A 382 4.04 11.31 -23.34
C LEU A 382 3.28 12.08 -24.45
N GLN A 383 2.51 11.35 -25.24
CA GLN A 383 1.55 11.91 -26.20
C GLN A 383 0.11 11.72 -25.71
N PRO A 384 -0.41 12.59 -24.82
CA PRO A 384 -1.70 12.43 -24.19
C PRO A 384 -2.87 12.35 -25.20
N GLN A 385 -2.79 13.06 -26.33
CA GLN A 385 -3.81 13.03 -27.37
C GLN A 385 -3.93 11.65 -28.04
N GLU A 386 -2.80 10.95 -28.27
CA GLU A 386 -2.81 9.61 -28.86
C GLU A 386 -3.30 8.58 -27.83
N LEU A 387 -2.80 8.66 -26.59
CA LEU A 387 -3.29 7.83 -25.49
C LEU A 387 -4.80 7.95 -25.30
N TYR A 388 -5.36 9.16 -25.43
CA TYR A 388 -6.80 9.39 -25.36
C TYR A 388 -7.54 8.65 -26.47
N TRP A 389 -7.08 8.74 -27.72
CA TRP A 389 -7.74 8.08 -28.84
C TRP A 389 -7.72 6.55 -28.70
N PHE A 390 -6.58 5.98 -28.33
CA PHE A 390 -6.46 4.54 -28.12
C PHE A 390 -7.28 4.07 -26.92
N ALA A 391 -7.25 4.78 -25.80
CA ALA A 391 -8.07 4.46 -24.63
C ALA A 391 -9.58 4.51 -24.95
N LYS A 392 -10.02 5.55 -25.67
CA LYS A 392 -11.41 5.70 -26.12
C LYS A 392 -11.84 4.59 -27.08
N ALA A 393 -10.94 4.17 -27.96
CA ALA A 393 -11.15 3.06 -28.89
C ALA A 393 -11.03 1.67 -28.22
N LYS A 394 -10.62 1.61 -26.93
CA LYS A 394 -10.31 0.37 -26.19
C LYS A 394 -9.18 -0.46 -26.84
N ASP A 395 -8.31 0.19 -27.59
CA ASP A 395 -7.07 -0.39 -28.12
C ASP A 395 -5.97 -0.33 -27.06
N PHE A 396 -6.07 -1.25 -26.08
CA PHE A 396 -5.15 -1.26 -24.95
C PHE A 396 -3.73 -1.70 -25.34
N GLY A 397 -3.56 -2.46 -26.42
CA GLY A 397 -2.25 -2.76 -26.96
C GLY A 397 -1.49 -1.50 -27.39
N LYS A 398 -2.17 -0.62 -28.15
CA LYS A 398 -1.60 0.67 -28.53
C LYS A 398 -1.37 1.59 -27.32
N THR A 399 -2.24 1.60 -26.32
CA THR A 399 -1.99 2.40 -25.11
C THR A 399 -0.72 1.98 -24.38
N GLN A 400 -0.40 0.67 -24.33
CA GLN A 400 0.84 0.14 -23.76
C GLN A 400 2.06 0.48 -24.61
N GLU A 401 1.99 0.36 -25.95
CA GLU A 401 3.05 0.80 -26.87
C GLU A 401 3.39 2.28 -26.70
N TYR A 402 2.40 3.14 -26.41
CA TYR A 402 2.58 4.56 -26.12
C TYR A 402 2.87 4.86 -24.65
N SER A 403 3.35 3.87 -23.91
CA SER A 403 3.85 4.00 -22.54
C SER A 403 2.81 4.55 -21.53
N LEU A 404 1.54 4.11 -21.63
CA LEU A 404 0.46 4.55 -20.74
C LEU A 404 0.85 4.47 -19.25
N PHE A 405 1.60 3.43 -18.85
CA PHE A 405 2.00 3.22 -17.46
C PHE A 405 3.05 4.20 -16.93
N ASP A 406 3.69 5.00 -17.79
CA ASP A 406 4.54 6.11 -17.37
C ASP A 406 3.74 7.37 -17.02
N CYS A 407 2.45 7.42 -17.37
CA CYS A 407 1.56 8.49 -16.95
C CYS A 407 1.40 8.47 -15.42
N ILE A 408 1.79 9.56 -14.76
CA ILE A 408 1.65 9.76 -13.31
C ILE A 408 0.30 10.34 -12.90
N GLU A 409 -0.64 10.48 -13.84
CA GLU A 409 -2.02 10.96 -13.62
C GLU A 409 -2.11 12.36 -13.00
N CYS A 410 -1.11 13.20 -13.22
CA CYS A 410 -0.99 14.52 -12.60
C CYS A 410 -2.04 15.55 -13.08
N GLY A 411 -2.80 15.27 -14.13
CA GLY A 411 -3.84 16.19 -14.62
C GLY A 411 -3.35 17.38 -15.44
N ALA A 412 -2.06 17.67 -15.56
CA ALA A 412 -1.53 18.82 -16.30
C ALA A 412 -2.05 18.88 -17.75
N CYS A 413 -2.14 17.74 -18.43
CA CYS A 413 -2.67 17.64 -19.79
C CYS A 413 -4.16 17.99 -19.89
N ALA A 414 -4.98 17.59 -18.91
CA ALA A 414 -6.39 17.94 -18.86
C ALA A 414 -6.58 19.43 -18.51
N TYR A 415 -5.75 19.97 -17.62
CA TYR A 415 -5.76 21.38 -17.22
C TYR A 415 -5.57 22.33 -18.39
N VAL A 416 -4.67 22.03 -19.33
CA VAL A 416 -4.39 22.89 -20.50
C VAL A 416 -5.27 22.57 -21.71
N CYS A 417 -6.17 21.60 -21.63
CA CYS A 417 -6.97 21.15 -22.77
C CYS A 417 -8.08 22.17 -23.11
N PRO A 418 -8.03 22.86 -24.26
CA PRO A 418 -9.07 23.81 -24.62
C PRO A 418 -10.41 23.15 -24.94
N SER A 419 -10.40 21.85 -25.26
CA SER A 419 -11.60 21.04 -25.50
C SER A 419 -12.16 20.39 -24.24
N GLN A 420 -11.63 20.69 -23.05
CA GLN A 420 -12.09 20.19 -21.74
C GLN A 420 -12.22 18.65 -21.67
N ILE A 421 -11.34 17.94 -22.39
CA ILE A 421 -11.37 16.47 -22.41
C ILE A 421 -10.81 15.94 -21.07
N PRO A 422 -11.55 15.07 -20.36
CA PRO A 422 -11.10 14.48 -19.11
C PRO A 422 -10.04 13.38 -19.34
N LEU A 423 -8.87 13.77 -19.87
CA LEU A 423 -7.82 12.87 -20.36
C LEU A 423 -7.42 11.81 -19.31
N VAL A 424 -7.24 12.24 -18.05
CA VAL A 424 -6.79 11.35 -16.98
C VAL A 424 -7.80 10.24 -16.68
N GLN A 425 -9.11 10.50 -16.78
CA GLN A 425 -10.13 9.46 -16.58
C GLN A 425 -10.05 8.37 -17.64
N TYR A 426 -9.76 8.72 -18.89
CA TYR A 426 -9.51 7.73 -19.95
C TYR A 426 -8.27 6.88 -19.66
N TYR A 427 -7.22 7.48 -19.09
CA TYR A 427 -6.00 6.73 -18.74
C TYR A 427 -6.21 5.81 -17.55
N ARG A 428 -6.91 6.28 -16.51
CA ARG A 428 -7.31 5.44 -15.36
C ARG A 428 -8.17 4.28 -15.81
N PHE A 429 -9.16 4.53 -16.67
CA PHE A 429 -9.98 3.47 -17.28
C PHE A 429 -9.12 2.46 -18.03
N ALA A 430 -8.25 2.90 -18.95
CA ALA A 430 -7.40 1.98 -19.71
C ALA A 430 -6.45 1.17 -18.83
N LYS A 431 -5.82 1.80 -17.81
CA LYS A 431 -4.98 1.11 -16.84
C LYS A 431 -5.75 0.04 -16.06
N SER A 432 -6.94 0.37 -15.57
CA SER A 432 -7.76 -0.59 -14.79
C SER A 432 -8.17 -1.80 -15.63
N GLU A 433 -8.57 -1.59 -16.88
CA GLU A 433 -8.93 -2.67 -17.82
C GLU A 433 -7.72 -3.58 -18.16
N ILE A 434 -6.52 -2.97 -18.35
CA ILE A 434 -5.31 -3.73 -18.60
C ILE A 434 -4.95 -4.58 -17.37
N TRP A 435 -4.93 -3.99 -16.18
CA TRP A 435 -4.63 -4.72 -14.94
C TRP A 435 -5.63 -5.84 -14.67
N GLN A 436 -6.92 -5.60 -14.91
CA GLN A 436 -7.92 -6.65 -14.75
C GLN A 436 -7.63 -7.82 -15.69
N ARG A 437 -7.35 -7.56 -16.97
CA ARG A 437 -7.00 -8.61 -17.95
C ARG A 437 -5.73 -9.37 -17.57
N GLU A 438 -4.70 -8.67 -17.09
CA GLU A 438 -3.47 -9.30 -16.62
C GLU A 438 -3.73 -10.20 -15.41
N GLN A 439 -4.57 -9.77 -14.46
CA GLN A 439 -4.96 -10.60 -13.32
C GLN A 439 -5.76 -11.83 -13.74
N GLU A 440 -6.70 -11.67 -14.65
CA GLU A 440 -7.48 -12.78 -15.21
C GLU A 440 -6.58 -13.79 -15.93
N GLN A 441 -5.63 -13.31 -16.74
CA GLN A 441 -4.64 -14.16 -17.41
C GLN A 441 -3.74 -14.90 -16.42
N GLN A 442 -3.22 -14.22 -15.41
CA GLN A 442 -2.41 -14.85 -14.37
C GLN A 442 -3.21 -15.90 -13.58
N ALA A 443 -4.46 -15.60 -13.22
CA ALA A 443 -5.34 -16.55 -12.54
C ALA A 443 -5.62 -17.78 -13.40
N ALA A 444 -5.87 -17.59 -14.71
CA ALA A 444 -6.08 -18.68 -15.66
C ALA A 444 -4.81 -19.54 -15.84
N GLU A 445 -3.63 -18.91 -15.87
CA GLU A 445 -2.36 -19.63 -15.99
C GLU A 445 -2.06 -20.48 -14.74
N VAL A 446 -2.23 -19.91 -13.54
CA VAL A 446 -2.11 -20.66 -12.29
C VAL A 446 -3.13 -21.81 -12.20
N ALA A 447 -4.36 -21.59 -12.66
CA ALA A 447 -5.37 -22.65 -12.72
C ALA A 447 -4.98 -23.76 -13.68
N ARG A 448 -4.41 -23.42 -14.85
CA ARG A 448 -3.89 -24.39 -15.83
C ARG A 448 -2.74 -25.21 -15.25
N GLU A 449 -1.74 -24.55 -14.63
CA GLU A 449 -0.61 -25.23 -14.00
C GLU A 449 -1.07 -26.19 -12.90
N ARG A 450 -2.02 -25.77 -12.04
CA ARG A 450 -2.61 -26.63 -11.00
C ARG A 450 -3.32 -27.84 -11.60
N HIS A 451 -4.03 -27.66 -12.71
CA HIS A 451 -4.72 -28.74 -13.41
C HIS A 451 -3.71 -29.73 -14.02
N GLU A 452 -2.68 -29.24 -14.72
CA GLU A 452 -1.62 -30.07 -15.30
C GLU A 452 -0.87 -30.86 -14.22
N PHE A 453 -0.53 -30.21 -13.09
CA PHE A 453 0.08 -30.89 -11.95
C PHE A 453 -0.82 -31.96 -11.36
N ARG A 454 -2.12 -31.72 -11.26
CA ARG A 454 -3.10 -32.73 -10.82
C ARG A 454 -3.14 -33.92 -11.78
N LEU A 455 -3.14 -33.68 -13.08
CA LEU A 455 -3.11 -34.76 -14.08
C LEU A 455 -1.83 -35.60 -13.98
N MET A 456 -0.68 -34.96 -13.89
CA MET A 456 0.61 -35.64 -13.70
C MET A 456 0.63 -36.49 -12.42
N ARG A 457 0.07 -35.98 -11.31
CA ARG A 457 -0.04 -36.74 -10.07
C ARG A 457 -0.91 -37.98 -10.23
N ILE A 458 -2.08 -37.84 -10.86
CA ILE A 458 -2.99 -38.97 -11.14
C ILE A 458 -2.32 -40.03 -12.03
N GLU A 459 -1.58 -39.60 -13.03
CA GLU A 459 -0.88 -40.50 -13.94
C GLU A 459 0.26 -41.25 -13.22
N ARG A 460 1.03 -40.55 -12.40
CA ARG A 460 2.05 -41.17 -11.54
C ARG A 460 1.45 -42.18 -10.57
N GLU A 461 0.33 -41.84 -9.93
CA GLU A 461 -0.37 -42.77 -9.02
C GLU A 461 -0.88 -44.03 -9.77
N LYS A 462 -1.35 -43.89 -11.03
CA LYS A 462 -1.70 -45.04 -11.85
C LYS A 462 -0.50 -45.92 -12.22
N GLN A 463 0.63 -45.28 -12.59
CA GLN A 463 1.87 -46.01 -12.91
C GLN A 463 2.39 -46.76 -11.68
N GLU A 464 2.46 -46.11 -10.51
CA GLU A 464 2.86 -46.75 -9.26
C GLU A 464 1.94 -47.94 -8.89
N LYS A 465 0.62 -47.81 -9.10
CA LYS A 465 -0.32 -48.91 -8.89
C LYS A 465 -0.10 -50.05 -9.89
N ALA A 466 0.14 -49.77 -11.16
CA ALA A 466 0.41 -50.75 -12.18
C ALA A 466 1.74 -51.50 -11.88
N GLU A 467 2.79 -50.78 -11.49
CA GLU A 467 4.08 -51.39 -11.08
C GLU A 467 3.91 -52.30 -9.87
N ARG A 468 3.16 -51.87 -8.83
CA ARG A 468 2.88 -52.68 -7.65
C ARG A 468 2.08 -53.94 -7.97
N LEU A 469 1.14 -53.85 -8.93
CA LEU A 469 0.39 -55.02 -9.43
C LEU A 469 1.33 -55.95 -10.18
N ALA A 470 2.14 -55.46 -11.10
CA ALA A 470 3.12 -56.26 -11.85
C ALA A 470 4.13 -56.97 -10.90
N GLN A 471 4.62 -56.26 -9.91
CA GLN A 471 5.52 -56.85 -8.87
C GLN A 471 4.81 -57.95 -8.06
N LYS A 472 3.52 -57.77 -7.73
CA LYS A 472 2.73 -58.80 -7.01
C LYS A 472 2.48 -60.03 -7.89
N GLU A 473 2.21 -59.84 -9.19
CA GLU A 473 2.03 -60.92 -10.17
C GLU A 473 3.34 -61.70 -10.38
N GLN A 474 4.47 -61.02 -10.51
CA GLN A 474 5.80 -61.63 -10.62
C GLN A 474 6.15 -62.43 -9.36
N ALA A 475 5.87 -61.87 -8.16
CA ALA A 475 6.10 -62.54 -6.90
C ALA A 475 5.19 -63.79 -6.78
N ALA A 476 3.93 -63.74 -7.21
CA ALA A 476 3.01 -64.85 -7.21
C ALA A 476 3.43 -65.96 -8.19
N LEU A 477 3.95 -65.60 -9.38
CA LEU A 477 4.50 -66.51 -10.38
C LEU A 477 5.79 -67.19 -9.86
N ALA A 478 6.68 -66.43 -9.22
CA ALA A 478 7.88 -66.97 -8.60
C ALA A 478 7.55 -67.92 -7.45
N ALA A 479 6.54 -67.60 -6.62
CA ALA A 479 6.08 -68.48 -5.56
C ALA A 479 5.44 -69.79 -6.10
N LYS A 480 4.71 -69.69 -7.24
CA LYS A 480 4.20 -70.89 -7.93
C LYS A 480 5.31 -71.72 -8.58
N ALA A 481 6.33 -71.12 -9.13
CA ALA A 481 7.49 -71.81 -9.68
C ALA A 481 8.34 -72.53 -8.59
N ALA A 482 8.42 -71.92 -7.40
CA ALA A 482 9.10 -72.53 -6.23
C ALA A 482 8.29 -73.67 -5.60
N ALA A 483 6.99 -73.78 -5.90
CA ALA A 483 6.08 -74.79 -5.39
C ALA A 483 5.87 -76.00 -6.34
N ALA A 484 6.71 -76.16 -7.40
CA ALA A 484 6.65 -77.35 -8.30
C ALA A 484 7.28 -78.56 -7.60
N PRO A 485 6.66 -79.76 -7.65
CA PRO A 485 6.82 -80.82 -6.68
C PRO A 485 8.05 -81.71 -6.93
N GLY A 486 8.91 -81.81 -5.94
CA GLY A 486 9.83 -82.93 -5.77
C GLY A 486 9.37 -83.80 -4.61
N SER A 487 8.72 -84.94 -4.98
CA SER A 487 8.46 -86.19 -4.22
C SER A 487 8.06 -86.17 -2.73
N ALA A 488 6.89 -86.80 -2.53
CA ALA A 488 6.49 -87.83 -1.60
C ALA A 488 6.08 -87.49 -0.12
N THR A 489 4.80 -87.88 0.16
CA THR A 489 4.21 -88.44 1.38
C THR A 489 4.06 -87.50 2.59
N ALA A 490 2.91 -86.90 2.68
CA ALA A 490 2.16 -86.56 3.89
C ALA A 490 0.72 -86.17 3.56
N ASP A 491 -0.20 -86.52 4.45
CA ASP A 491 -1.66 -86.42 4.36
C ASP A 491 -2.19 -85.06 3.86
N PRO A 492 -3.00 -85.04 2.79
CA PRO A 492 -3.39 -83.80 2.13
C PRO A 492 -4.37 -82.93 2.91
N GLN A 493 -5.10 -83.45 3.88
CA GLN A 493 -6.11 -82.63 4.61
C GLN A 493 -5.55 -81.85 5.78
N ALA A 494 -4.62 -82.39 6.54
CA ALA A 494 -4.01 -81.65 7.66
C ALA A 494 -3.10 -80.50 7.22
N ASN A 495 -2.46 -80.58 6.02
CA ASN A 495 -1.64 -79.55 5.46
C ASN A 495 -2.46 -78.41 4.82
N ALA A 496 -3.68 -78.69 4.35
CA ALA A 496 -4.55 -77.68 3.77
C ALA A 496 -5.17 -76.78 4.86
N GLU A 497 -5.53 -77.30 6.00
CA GLU A 497 -6.07 -76.51 7.13
C GLU A 497 -4.98 -75.65 7.80
N ALA A 498 -3.79 -76.15 8.01
CA ALA A 498 -2.65 -75.39 8.53
C ALA A 498 -2.20 -74.29 7.59
N ALA A 499 -2.21 -74.56 6.27
CA ALA A 499 -1.88 -73.54 5.27
C ALA A 499 -2.97 -72.46 5.16
N LEU A 500 -4.25 -72.81 5.35
CA LEU A 500 -5.36 -71.84 5.39
C LEU A 500 -5.28 -70.96 6.64
N GLN A 501 -4.98 -71.56 7.81
CA GLN A 501 -4.85 -70.84 9.07
C GLN A 501 -3.67 -69.86 9.05
N ALA A 502 -2.51 -70.30 8.57
CA ALA A 502 -1.35 -69.43 8.37
C ALA A 502 -1.60 -68.27 7.39
N ARG A 503 -2.44 -68.49 6.36
CA ARG A 503 -2.84 -67.42 5.41
C ARG A 503 -3.81 -66.43 6.04
N ILE A 504 -4.73 -66.86 6.89
CA ILE A 504 -5.65 -66.00 7.65
C ILE A 504 -4.87 -65.15 8.66
N GLU A 505 -3.94 -65.73 9.42
CA GLU A 505 -3.10 -65.00 10.35
C GLU A 505 -2.16 -64.00 9.65
N ALA A 506 -1.57 -64.39 8.54
CA ALA A 506 -0.73 -63.48 7.73
C ALA A 506 -1.55 -62.34 7.08
N ALA A 507 -2.80 -62.59 6.68
CA ALA A 507 -3.69 -61.56 6.19
C ALA A 507 -4.15 -60.60 7.30
N ALA A 508 -4.45 -61.11 8.50
CA ALA A 508 -4.81 -60.29 9.66
C ALA A 508 -3.62 -59.44 10.16
N ALA A 509 -2.40 -60.00 10.16
CA ALA A 509 -1.19 -59.28 10.51
C ALA A 509 -0.88 -58.16 9.48
N ARG A 510 -1.12 -58.42 8.18
CA ARG A 510 -0.94 -57.39 7.11
C ARG A 510 -1.99 -56.31 7.19
N ALA A 511 -3.24 -56.60 7.44
CA ALA A 511 -4.30 -55.64 7.67
C ALA A 511 -4.02 -54.74 8.89
N LYS A 512 -3.51 -55.32 9.96
CA LYS A 512 -3.12 -54.59 11.18
C LYS A 512 -1.89 -53.72 10.98
N ALA A 513 -0.91 -54.15 10.17
CA ALA A 513 0.24 -53.37 9.77
C ALA A 513 -0.12 -52.23 8.77
N GLN A 514 -1.08 -52.47 7.87
CA GLN A 514 -1.60 -51.41 6.96
C GLN A 514 -2.42 -50.36 7.71
N ALA A 515 -3.28 -50.76 8.64
CA ALA A 515 -4.02 -49.82 9.49
C ALA A 515 -3.10 -49.00 10.44
N ALA A 516 -1.96 -49.55 10.85
CA ALA A 516 -0.95 -48.84 11.62
C ALA A 516 -0.02 -47.93 10.76
N ALA A 517 0.04 -48.18 9.45
CA ALA A 517 0.84 -47.39 8.50
C ALA A 517 0.03 -46.28 7.77
N GLU A 518 -1.28 -46.30 7.87
CA GLU A 518 -2.17 -45.24 7.39
C GLU A 518 -2.30 -44.11 8.42
N HIS A 519 -1.18 -43.44 8.75
CA HIS A 519 -1.26 -42.07 9.20
C HIS A 519 -1.61 -41.20 7.98
N PRO A 520 -2.65 -40.37 8.10
CA PRO A 520 -3.00 -39.41 7.02
C PRO A 520 -1.78 -38.48 6.79
N LYS A 521 -1.23 -38.51 5.58
CA LYS A 521 0.00 -37.80 5.18
C LYS A 521 -0.16 -36.28 5.09
N ASN A 522 -1.14 -35.67 5.71
CA ASN A 522 -1.47 -34.26 5.55
C ASN A 522 -1.86 -33.56 6.87
N ILE A 523 -1.33 -33.99 8.01
CA ILE A 523 -1.65 -33.41 9.34
C ILE A 523 -0.54 -32.47 9.85
N ASP A 524 0.58 -32.36 9.15
CA ASP A 524 1.66 -31.43 9.54
C ASP A 524 1.29 -30.03 9.06
N GLY A 525 0.83 -29.16 9.97
CA GLY A 525 0.48 -27.78 9.72
C GLY A 525 -1.00 -27.41 9.87
N LEU A 526 -1.86 -28.30 10.36
CA LEU A 526 -3.26 -27.99 10.63
C LEU A 526 -3.42 -27.18 11.92
N THR A 527 -4.29 -26.17 11.88
CA THR A 527 -4.67 -25.39 13.07
C THR A 527 -5.50 -26.24 14.04
N GLN A 528 -5.55 -25.85 15.34
CA GLN A 528 -6.34 -26.57 16.35
C GLN A 528 -7.84 -26.70 15.98
N GLU A 529 -8.41 -25.74 15.25
CA GLU A 529 -9.79 -25.81 14.75
C GLU A 529 -9.98 -26.87 13.67
N GLN A 530 -9.03 -26.99 12.76
CA GLN A 530 -9.05 -28.01 11.70
C GLN A 530 -8.83 -29.42 12.24
N GLN A 531 -8.09 -29.56 13.33
CA GLN A 531 -7.91 -30.85 14.03
C GLN A 531 -9.18 -31.26 14.76
N ALA A 532 -9.93 -30.33 15.33
CA ALA A 532 -11.21 -30.58 15.97
C ALA A 532 -12.30 -31.03 14.98
N GLU A 533 -12.34 -30.40 13.80
CA GLU A 533 -13.30 -30.71 12.72
C GLU A 533 -13.07 -32.12 12.12
N ILE A 534 -11.82 -32.59 12.07
CA ILE A 534 -11.46 -33.94 11.63
C ILE A 534 -11.80 -34.99 12.68
N ALA A 535 -11.84 -34.63 13.97
CA ALA A 535 -12.18 -35.54 15.05
C ALA A 535 -13.70 -35.74 15.23
N GLU A 536 -14.53 -34.88 14.64
CA GLU A 536 -16.01 -34.98 14.60
C GLU A 536 -16.56 -35.80 13.41
N ILE A 537 -15.73 -36.08 12.40
CA ILE A 537 -16.07 -36.90 11.22
C ILE A 537 -15.56 -38.35 11.41
#